data_4dbbdd0f8aee358846917de8dcfe550c
#
_entry.id   4dbbdd0f8aee358846917de8dcfe550c
#
_cell.length_a   1.000
_cell.length_b   1.000
_cell.length_c   1.000
_cell.angle_alpha   90.00
_cell.angle_beta   90.00
_cell.angle_gamma   90.00
#
_symmetry.space_group_name_H-M   'P 1'
#
loop_
_entity.id
_entity.type
_entity.pdbx_description
1 polymer ?
#
loop_
_entity_poly.entity_id
_entity_poly.type
_entity_poly.pdbx_seq_one_letter_code
_entity_poly.pdbx_strand_id
1 'polypeptide(L)'
;MTGSFILNNGIALPAAAFGTYKAVEGNVNTILNAIKAGYRYFDTASFYGTEEYVAKAIQESGIARSEFQIATKLWKTEMGYDKTMQAFENSLKRLHTDYI
;
A
#
# COMPACT_ATOMS: atom_id res chain seq x y z
N MET A 1 -13.13 3.57 -10.90
CA MET A 1 -13.44 2.32 -10.24
C MET A 1 -14.46 2.57 -9.17
N THR A 2 -15.54 1.86 -9.25
CA THR A 2 -16.64 1.99 -8.32
C THR A 2 -16.85 0.65 -7.61
N GLY A 3 -17.47 0.71 -6.45
CA GLY A 3 -17.74 -0.46 -5.65
C GLY A 3 -16.74 -0.64 -4.53
N SER A 4 -17.26 -0.97 -3.37
CA SER A 4 -16.49 -1.24 -2.18
C SER A 4 -17.25 -2.23 -1.30
N PHE A 5 -16.52 -2.88 -0.39
CA PHE A 5 -17.09 -3.74 0.62
C PHE A 5 -16.97 -3.04 1.97
N ILE A 6 -18.03 -3.06 2.76
CA ILE A 6 -17.98 -2.50 4.11
C ILE A 6 -17.55 -3.61 5.06
N LEU A 7 -16.44 -3.39 5.74
CA LEU A 7 -15.91 -4.32 6.73
C LEU A 7 -16.71 -4.22 8.02
N ASN A 8 -16.57 -5.21 8.91
CA ASN A 8 -17.30 -5.25 10.17
C ASN A 8 -17.00 -4.08 11.11
N ASN A 9 -15.90 -3.36 10.88
CA ASN A 9 -15.53 -2.15 11.63
C ASN A 9 -16.00 -0.85 10.95
N GLY A 10 -16.79 -0.96 9.88
CA GLY A 10 -17.31 0.20 9.15
C GLY A 10 -16.41 0.78 8.08
N ILE A 11 -15.21 0.23 7.91
CA ILE A 11 -14.28 0.71 6.87
C ILE A 11 -14.73 0.22 5.50
N ALA A 12 -14.77 1.11 4.53
CA ALA A 12 -15.05 0.77 3.13
C ALA A 12 -13.77 0.35 2.44
N LEU A 13 -13.71 -0.91 2.00
CA LEU A 13 -12.57 -1.45 1.27
C LEU A 13 -12.91 -1.47 -0.22
N PRO A 14 -12.12 -0.80 -1.09
CA PRO A 14 -12.38 -0.84 -2.53
C PRO A 14 -12.41 -2.27 -3.07
N ALA A 15 -13.30 -2.54 -4.00
CA ALA A 15 -13.46 -3.88 -4.56
C ALA A 15 -12.30 -4.29 -5.47
N ALA A 16 -11.54 -3.33 -6.01
CA ALA A 16 -10.40 -3.59 -6.88
C ALA A 16 -9.12 -3.03 -6.26
N ALA A 17 -8.06 -3.84 -6.27
CA ALA A 17 -6.74 -3.44 -5.80
C ALA A 17 -5.72 -3.57 -6.92
N PHE A 18 -4.68 -2.72 -6.87
CA PHE A 18 -3.56 -2.78 -7.79
C PHE A 18 -2.37 -3.45 -7.09
N GLY A 19 -1.93 -4.60 -7.61
CA GLY A 19 -0.77 -5.32 -7.08
C GLY A 19 0.53 -4.71 -7.59
N THR A 20 1.51 -4.55 -6.69
CA THR A 20 2.77 -3.89 -7.01
C THR A 20 3.95 -4.84 -7.19
N TYR A 21 3.76 -6.16 -7.00
CA TYR A 21 4.85 -7.13 -7.15
C TYR A 21 5.40 -7.11 -8.58
N LYS A 22 6.68 -6.76 -8.71
CA LYS A 22 7.39 -6.60 -10.01
C LYS A 22 6.74 -5.63 -11.00
N ALA A 23 5.65 -4.98 -10.62
CA ALA A 23 4.92 -4.10 -11.53
C ALA A 23 5.58 -2.73 -11.69
N VAL A 24 6.41 -2.33 -10.74
CA VAL A 24 6.90 -0.94 -10.66
C VAL A 24 8.42 -0.81 -10.71
N GLU A 25 9.14 -1.84 -11.09
CA GLU A 25 10.60 -1.92 -11.04
C GLU A 25 11.30 -0.56 -11.28
N GLY A 26 11.66 0.15 -10.19
CA GLY A 26 12.32 1.44 -10.23
C GLY A 26 11.49 2.60 -10.78
N ASN A 27 10.17 2.44 -10.97
CA ASN A 27 9.36 3.45 -11.65
C ASN A 27 8.04 3.75 -10.93
N VAL A 28 7.96 4.95 -10.34
CA VAL A 28 6.77 5.48 -9.68
C VAL A 28 5.63 5.71 -10.67
N ASN A 29 5.92 5.97 -11.94
CA ASN A 29 4.89 6.32 -12.93
C ASN A 29 3.84 5.24 -13.13
N THR A 30 4.19 3.97 -12.97
CA THR A 30 3.23 2.87 -13.06
C THR A 30 2.13 3.03 -12.01
N ILE A 31 2.51 3.34 -10.78
CA ILE A 31 1.53 3.56 -9.70
C ILE A 31 0.74 4.85 -9.93
N LEU A 32 1.40 5.92 -10.37
CA LEU A 32 0.72 7.17 -10.71
C LEU A 32 -0.33 6.96 -11.81
N ASN A 33 -0.01 6.16 -12.81
CA ASN A 33 -0.97 5.83 -13.87
C ASN A 33 -2.16 5.03 -13.33
N ALA A 34 -1.92 4.11 -12.40
CA ALA A 34 -2.99 3.38 -11.73
C ALA A 34 -3.89 4.33 -10.93
N ILE A 35 -3.31 5.30 -10.24
CA ILE A 35 -4.07 6.32 -9.50
C ILE A 35 -4.93 7.14 -10.46
N LYS A 36 -4.38 7.56 -11.60
CA LYS A 36 -5.13 8.29 -12.62
C LYS A 36 -6.27 7.47 -13.21
N ALA A 37 -6.08 6.13 -13.30
CA ALA A 37 -7.12 5.23 -13.76
C ALA A 37 -8.23 4.99 -12.72
N GLY A 38 -8.05 5.46 -11.49
CA GLY A 38 -9.04 5.38 -10.43
C GLY A 38 -8.75 4.38 -9.32
N TYR A 39 -7.60 3.70 -9.35
CA TYR A 39 -7.24 2.79 -8.26
C TYR A 39 -6.96 3.58 -6.97
N ARG A 40 -7.47 3.07 -5.85
CA ARG A 40 -7.28 3.64 -4.50
C ARG A 40 -6.89 2.60 -3.47
N TYR A 41 -6.64 1.37 -3.90
CA TYR A 41 -6.23 0.26 -3.05
C TYR A 41 -4.99 -0.37 -3.67
N PHE A 42 -3.88 -0.35 -2.91
CA PHE A 42 -2.59 -0.89 -3.38
C PHE A 42 -2.15 -2.03 -2.49
N ASP A 43 -1.78 -3.14 -3.11
CA ASP A 43 -1.26 -4.33 -2.44
C ASP A 43 0.26 -4.38 -2.65
N THR A 44 0.99 -4.40 -1.54
CA THR A 44 2.45 -4.46 -1.55
C THR A 44 2.94 -5.45 -0.49
N ALA A 45 4.23 -5.52 -0.26
CA ALA A 45 4.85 -6.32 0.79
C ALA A 45 6.26 -5.79 1.08
N SER A 46 6.74 -6.05 2.29
CA SER A 46 8.11 -5.66 2.67
C SER A 46 9.15 -6.26 1.72
N PHE A 47 8.92 -7.49 1.27
CA PHE A 47 9.84 -8.21 0.38
C PHE A 47 9.85 -7.65 -1.05
N TYR A 48 8.76 -7.02 -1.51
CA TYR A 48 8.66 -6.56 -2.90
C TYR A 48 9.62 -5.42 -3.23
N GLY A 49 10.07 -4.65 -2.24
CA GLY A 49 10.87 -3.45 -2.47
C GLY A 49 10.08 -2.32 -3.10
N THR A 50 8.74 -2.36 -3.05
CA THR A 50 7.87 -1.40 -3.72
C THR A 50 7.12 -0.48 -2.76
N GLU A 51 7.23 -0.67 -1.45
CA GLU A 51 6.53 0.16 -0.46
C GLU A 51 6.87 1.64 -0.61
N GLU A 52 8.12 1.98 -0.84
CA GLU A 52 8.55 3.37 -1.01
C GLU A 52 8.00 3.99 -2.30
N TYR A 53 7.85 3.19 -3.35
CA TYR A 53 7.23 3.67 -4.60
C TYR A 53 5.75 3.97 -4.42
N VAL A 54 5.05 3.16 -3.63
CA VAL A 54 3.64 3.43 -3.28
C VAL A 54 3.55 4.76 -2.52
N ALA A 55 4.40 4.96 -1.52
CA ALA A 55 4.43 6.20 -0.74
C ALA A 55 4.68 7.41 -1.61
N LYS A 56 5.68 7.32 -2.49
CA LYS A 56 6.05 8.41 -3.39
C LYS A 56 4.93 8.75 -4.37
N ALA A 57 4.29 7.74 -4.94
CA ALA A 57 3.20 7.95 -5.88
C ALA A 57 1.99 8.62 -5.20
N ILE A 58 1.64 8.21 -3.99
CA ILE A 58 0.56 8.85 -3.23
C ILE A 58 0.91 10.31 -2.97
N GLN A 59 2.12 10.59 -2.54
CA GLN A 59 2.57 11.96 -2.28
C GLN A 59 2.51 12.82 -3.56
N GLU A 60 3.04 12.31 -4.66
CA GLU A 60 3.07 13.03 -5.94
C GLU A 60 1.68 13.21 -6.55
N SER A 61 0.73 12.33 -6.22
CA SER A 61 -0.64 12.43 -6.74
C SER A 61 -1.38 13.67 -6.24
N GLY A 62 -0.98 14.22 -5.10
CA GLY A 62 -1.68 15.31 -4.45
C GLY A 62 -3.00 14.90 -3.80
N ILE A 63 -3.34 13.62 -3.81
CA ILE A 63 -4.57 13.10 -3.20
C ILE A 63 -4.26 12.72 -1.74
N ALA A 64 -5.16 13.02 -0.82
CA ALA A 64 -4.96 12.77 0.60
C ALA A 64 -4.73 11.28 0.88
N ARG A 65 -3.83 10.96 1.82
CA ARG A 65 -3.55 9.58 2.25
C ARG A 65 -4.84 8.83 2.65
N SER A 66 -5.78 9.53 3.27
CA SER A 66 -7.06 8.97 3.72
C SER A 66 -7.94 8.43 2.59
N GLU A 67 -7.69 8.82 1.36
CA GLU A 67 -8.41 8.32 0.19
C GLU A 67 -7.89 6.95 -0.29
N PHE A 68 -6.78 6.47 0.28
CA PHE A 68 -6.13 5.24 -0.14
C PHE A 68 -6.21 4.17 0.93
N GLN A 69 -6.34 2.92 0.49
CA GLN A 69 -6.12 1.72 1.30
C GLN A 69 -4.81 1.08 0.86
N ILE A 70 -4.02 0.65 1.82
CA ILE A 70 -2.73 0.00 1.57
C ILE A 70 -2.71 -1.31 2.34
N ALA A 71 -2.41 -2.41 1.64
CA ALA A 71 -2.12 -3.70 2.26
C ALA A 71 -0.65 -4.02 2.04
N THR A 72 0.01 -4.47 3.08
CA THR A 72 1.38 -4.98 2.97
C THR A 72 1.49 -6.30 3.72
N LYS A 73 2.63 -6.97 3.62
CA LYS A 73 2.80 -8.32 4.15
C LYS A 73 4.17 -8.45 4.81
N LEU A 74 4.23 -9.27 5.85
CA LEU A 74 5.48 -9.72 6.44
C LEU A 74 6.18 -10.71 5.50
N TRP A 75 7.49 -10.65 5.47
CA TRP A 75 8.28 -11.73 4.90
C TRP A 75 8.56 -12.80 5.96
N LYS A 76 8.86 -14.00 5.52
CA LYS A 76 9.05 -15.15 6.43
C LYS A 76 10.14 -14.93 7.50
N THR A 77 11.15 -14.12 7.20
CA THR A 77 12.23 -13.80 8.15
C THR A 77 11.83 -12.76 9.20
N GLU A 78 10.66 -12.13 9.03
CA GLU A 78 10.14 -11.10 9.92
C GLU A 78 9.08 -11.63 10.89
N MET A 79 8.85 -12.93 10.91
CA MET A 79 7.84 -13.57 11.76
C MET A 79 8.33 -13.72 13.19
N GLY A 80 7.42 -13.65 14.16
CA GLY A 80 7.67 -13.64 15.58
C GLY A 80 7.19 -12.34 16.20
N TYR A 81 6.84 -12.32 17.49
CA TYR A 81 6.21 -11.16 18.11
C TYR A 81 7.02 -9.88 17.91
N ASP A 82 8.26 -9.87 18.40
CA ASP A 82 9.11 -8.67 18.34
C ASP A 82 9.50 -8.33 16.90
N LYS A 83 9.80 -9.35 16.08
CA LYS A 83 10.15 -9.16 14.67
C LYS A 83 8.98 -8.59 13.89
N THR A 84 7.76 -9.07 14.15
CA THR A 84 6.54 -8.56 13.49
C THR A 84 6.31 -7.10 13.84
N MET A 85 6.44 -6.74 15.12
CA MET A 85 6.27 -5.34 15.54
C MET A 85 7.29 -4.44 14.88
N GLN A 86 8.55 -4.86 14.83
CA GLN A 86 9.61 -4.08 14.17
C GLN A 86 9.38 -3.97 12.66
N ALA A 87 8.97 -5.06 12.02
CA ALA A 87 8.67 -5.07 10.58
C ALA A 87 7.49 -4.16 10.25
N PHE A 88 6.46 -4.16 11.10
CA PHE A 88 5.31 -3.26 10.96
C PHE A 88 5.76 -1.80 11.00
N GLU A 89 6.57 -1.43 11.99
CA GLU A 89 7.10 -0.08 12.11
C GLU A 89 7.96 0.31 10.89
N ASN A 90 8.77 -0.62 10.40
CA ASN A 90 9.59 -0.38 9.21
C ASN A 90 8.73 -0.16 7.96
N SER A 91 7.65 -0.92 7.79
CA SER A 91 6.72 -0.73 6.68
C SER A 91 6.04 0.63 6.77
N LEU A 92 5.60 1.05 7.96
CA LEU A 92 5.00 2.37 8.14
C LEU A 92 5.97 3.48 7.73
N LYS A 93 7.24 3.34 8.08
CA LYS A 93 8.27 4.32 7.70
C LYS A 93 8.46 4.37 6.18
N ARG A 94 8.57 3.20 5.52
CA ARG A 94 8.74 3.16 4.05
C ARG A 94 7.51 3.69 3.33
N LEU A 95 6.32 3.45 3.87
CA LEU A 95 5.05 3.91 3.30
C LEU A 95 4.71 5.36 3.69
N HIS A 96 5.49 5.98 4.56
CA HIS A 96 5.29 7.36 5.03
C HIS A 96 3.87 7.57 5.61
N THR A 97 3.43 6.63 6.44
CA THR A 97 2.09 6.66 7.01
C THR A 97 2.12 6.13 8.44
N ASP A 98 1.07 6.38 9.20
CA ASP A 98 0.92 5.89 10.57
C ASP A 98 -0.13 4.76 10.67
N TYR A 99 -0.65 4.31 9.54
CA TYR A 99 -1.60 3.21 9.51
C TYR A 99 -1.59 2.48 8.17
N ILE A 100 -1.93 1.18 8.21
CA ILE A 100 -2.09 0.31 7.03
C ILE A 100 -3.21 -0.69 7.31
#